data_a82edca97d9a6468b6622d394c4150b0
#
_entry.id   a82edca97d9a6468b6622d394c4150b0
#
_cell.length_a   1.000
_cell.length_b   1.000
_cell.length_c   1.000
_cell.angle_alpha   90.00
_cell.angle_beta   90.00
_cell.angle_gamma   90.00
#
_symmetry.space_group_name_H-M   'P 1'
#
loop_
_entity.id
_entity.type
_entity.pdbx_description
1 polymer ?
#
loop_
_entity_poly.entity_id
_entity_poly.type
_entity_poly.pdbx_seq_one_letter_code
_entity_poly.pdbx_strand_id
1 'polypeptide(L)' 'MENQVLSFEEIKKLFPDEWVLLGNPEYSDDDLDVIAATVIIHDKSKHELVRKRVQWRDSYHSATTVFTGTFAPKRYLL' A
#
# COMPACT_ATOMS: atom_id res chain seq x y z
N MET A 1 -11.80 15.56 -3.46
CA MET A 1 -11.04 14.71 -4.03
C MET A 1 -11.54 13.36 -4.01
N GLU A 2 -11.47 12.68 -4.99
CA GLU A 2 -12.02 11.40 -5.03
C GLU A 2 -11.09 10.40 -4.54
N ASN A 3 -11.59 9.40 -3.84
CA ASN A 3 -10.82 8.27 -3.41
C ASN A 3 -10.93 7.23 -4.51
N GLN A 4 -10.01 7.29 -5.41
CA GLN A 4 -10.06 6.43 -6.57
C GLN A 4 -9.38 5.11 -6.29
N VAL A 5 -10.07 4.01 -6.65
CA VAL A 5 -9.49 2.69 -6.51
C VAL A 5 -8.53 2.46 -7.68
N LEU A 6 -7.32 2.06 -7.36
CA LEU A 6 -6.28 1.81 -8.36
C LEU A 6 -5.83 0.35 -8.27
N SER A 7 -5.44 -0.21 -9.40
CA SER A 7 -4.83 -1.53 -9.37
C SER A 7 -3.46 -1.41 -8.71
N PHE A 8 -2.98 -2.50 -8.15
CA PHE A 8 -1.67 -2.46 -7.51
C PHE A 8 -0.56 -2.14 -8.50
N GLU A 9 -0.73 -2.54 -9.75
CA GLU A 9 0.25 -2.20 -10.78
C GLU A 9 0.31 -0.69 -10.97
N GLU A 10 -0.82 -0.02 -10.97
CA GLU A 10 -0.86 1.43 -11.09
C GLU A 10 -0.24 2.09 -9.88
N ILE A 11 -0.51 1.55 -8.69
CA ILE A 11 0.05 2.09 -7.47
C ILE A 11 1.58 2.02 -7.51
N LYS A 12 2.13 0.91 -7.99
CA LYS A 12 3.58 0.76 -8.09
C LYS A 12 4.17 1.74 -9.09
N LYS A 13 3.45 2.04 -10.15
CA LYS A 13 3.94 2.98 -11.14
C LYS A 13 3.95 4.42 -10.63
N LEU A 14 2.92 4.77 -9.86
CA LEU A 14 2.80 6.12 -9.34
C LEU A 14 3.74 6.39 -8.17
N PHE A 15 3.96 5.37 -7.35
CA PHE A 15 4.76 5.52 -6.14
C PHE A 15 5.81 4.41 -6.06
N PRO A 16 6.81 4.46 -6.95
CA PRO A 16 7.83 3.41 -6.98
C PRO A 16 8.73 3.47 -5.75
N ASP A 17 9.05 2.31 -5.22
CA ASP A 17 9.95 2.17 -4.07
C ASP A 17 9.50 3.00 -2.88
N GLU A 18 8.21 2.97 -2.60
CA GLU A 18 7.65 3.70 -1.47
C GLU A 18 6.76 2.79 -0.63
N TRP A 19 6.55 3.22 0.60
CA TRP A 19 5.57 2.59 1.47
C TRP A 19 4.25 3.31 1.24
N VAL A 20 3.17 2.55 1.10
CA VAL A 20 1.84 3.11 0.88
C VAL A 20 0.87 2.56 1.90
N LEU A 21 -0.01 3.42 2.39
CA LEU A 21 -1.12 2.99 3.23
C LEU A 21 -2.33 2.90 2.32
N LEU A 22 -2.88 1.70 2.21
CA LEU A 22 -3.96 1.41 1.28
C LEU A 22 -5.27 1.22 2.02
N GLY A 23 -6.32 1.86 1.52
CA GLY A 23 -7.64 1.74 2.11
C GLY A 23 -8.50 0.76 1.36
N ASN A 24 -9.28 -0.02 2.09
CA ASN A 24 -10.19 -1.03 1.55
C ASN A 24 -9.52 -1.91 0.51
N PRO A 25 -8.39 -2.54 0.84
CA PRO A 25 -7.65 -3.32 -0.14
C PRO A 25 -8.46 -4.53 -0.60
N GLU A 26 -8.35 -4.83 -1.90
CA GLU A 26 -8.92 -6.03 -2.46
C GLU A 26 -7.80 -7.03 -2.64
N TYR A 27 -8.05 -8.25 -2.22
CA TYR A 27 -7.02 -9.29 -2.23
C TYR A 27 -7.28 -10.32 -3.32
N SER A 28 -6.23 -11.01 -3.72
CA SER A 28 -6.35 -12.10 -4.68
C SER A 28 -7.13 -13.25 -4.03
N ASP A 29 -7.47 -14.24 -4.83
CA ASP A 29 -8.28 -15.37 -4.34
C ASP A 29 -7.67 -16.10 -3.15
N ASP A 30 -6.35 -16.10 -3.05
CA ASP A 30 -5.68 -16.76 -1.94
C ASP A 30 -5.38 -15.80 -0.79
N ASP A 31 -5.85 -14.55 -0.89
CA ASP A 31 -5.65 -13.53 0.14
C ASP A 31 -4.18 -13.21 0.43
N LEU A 32 -3.30 -13.51 -0.51
CA LEU A 32 -1.88 -13.24 -0.30
C LEU A 32 -1.43 -11.92 -0.89
N ASP A 33 -2.07 -11.47 -1.96
CA ASP A 33 -1.65 -10.26 -2.66
C ASP A 33 -2.76 -9.25 -2.76
N VAL A 34 -2.40 -7.99 -2.63
CA VAL A 34 -3.35 -6.89 -2.87
C VAL A 34 -3.43 -6.68 -4.38
N ILE A 35 -4.63 -6.68 -4.93
CA ILE A 35 -4.79 -6.46 -6.36
C ILE A 35 -5.29 -5.05 -6.67
N ALA A 36 -5.96 -4.41 -5.73
CA ALA A 36 -6.44 -3.05 -5.92
C ALA A 36 -6.74 -2.41 -4.58
N ALA A 37 -6.65 -1.10 -4.51
CA ALA A 37 -6.95 -0.37 -3.28
C ALA A 37 -6.93 1.13 -3.56
N THR A 38 -7.34 1.91 -2.56
CA THR A 38 -7.23 3.36 -2.60
C THR A 38 -5.98 3.75 -1.82
N VAL A 39 -5.14 4.60 -2.41
CA VAL A 39 -3.95 5.08 -1.70
C VAL A 39 -4.36 6.19 -0.76
N ILE A 40 -4.14 6.01 0.54
CA ILE A 40 -4.49 7.02 1.53
C ILE A 40 -3.32 7.99 1.70
N ILE A 41 -2.14 7.47 1.97
CA ILE A 41 -0.91 8.27 2.04
C ILE A 41 0.25 7.39 1.59
N HIS A 42 1.37 8.02 1.30
CA HIS A 42 2.57 7.30 0.90
C HIS A 42 3.80 8.05 1.39
N ASP A 43 4.90 7.34 1.52
CA ASP A 43 6.16 7.93 1.92
C ASP A 43 7.28 6.95 1.62
N LYS A 44 8.47 7.44 1.40
CA LYS A 44 9.61 6.57 1.12
C LYS A 44 10.08 5.85 2.38
N SER A 45 9.73 6.37 3.55
CA SER A 45 10.10 5.79 4.82
C SER A 45 8.87 5.25 5.54
N LYS A 46 8.90 3.99 5.94
CA LYS A 46 7.80 3.41 6.69
C LYS A 46 7.62 4.16 8.01
N HIS A 47 8.72 4.56 8.62
CA HIS A 47 8.70 5.28 9.88
C HIS A 47 7.92 6.60 9.73
N GLU A 48 8.19 7.34 8.65
CA GLU A 48 7.49 8.58 8.41
C GLU A 48 6.02 8.34 8.08
N LEU A 49 5.73 7.26 7.38
CA LEU A 49 4.36 6.93 7.06
C LEU A 49 3.56 6.73 8.34
N VAL A 50 4.13 5.98 9.29
CA VAL A 50 3.47 5.72 10.55
C VAL A 50 3.30 7.00 11.35
N ARG A 51 4.28 7.89 11.29
CA ARG A 51 4.22 9.15 12.02
C ARG A 51 3.11 10.08 11.55
N LYS A 52 2.69 9.95 10.31
CA LYS A 52 1.64 10.82 9.78
C LYS A 52 0.29 10.58 10.42
N ARG A 53 0.08 9.39 10.98
CA ARG A 53 -1.12 9.08 11.78
C ARG A 53 -2.42 9.51 11.15
N VAL A 54 -2.61 9.12 9.91
CA VAL A 54 -3.83 9.49 9.20
C VAL A 54 -5.03 8.77 9.80
N GLN A 55 -6.11 9.51 9.97
CA GLN A 55 -7.35 8.96 10.49
C GLN A 55 -8.13 8.34 9.35
N TRP A 56 -7.87 7.09 9.06
CA TRP A 56 -8.52 6.43 7.93
C TRP A 56 -9.82 5.72 8.31
N ARG A 57 -10.04 5.48 9.58
CA ARG A 57 -11.19 4.67 10.00
C ARG A 57 -12.53 5.27 9.66
N ASP A 58 -12.59 6.58 9.55
CA ASP A 58 -13.84 7.25 9.21
C ASP A 58 -14.24 7.05 7.77
N SER A 59 -13.29 6.74 6.91
CA SER A 59 -13.53 6.64 5.47
C SER A 59 -13.37 5.24 4.90
N TYR A 60 -12.68 4.36 5.61
CA TYR A 60 -12.36 3.03 5.10
C TYR A 60 -12.64 1.96 6.14
N HIS A 61 -13.10 0.80 5.68
CA HIS A 61 -13.35 -0.32 6.58
C HIS A 61 -12.05 -0.96 7.06
N SER A 62 -11.05 -0.97 6.22
CA SER A 62 -9.77 -1.57 6.59
C SER A 62 -8.65 -0.87 5.86
N ALA A 63 -7.43 -1.10 6.29
CA ALA A 63 -6.27 -0.54 5.66
C ALA A 63 -5.08 -1.45 5.86
N THR A 64 -4.13 -1.36 4.96
CA THR A 64 -2.91 -2.14 5.08
C THR A 64 -1.75 -1.32 4.57
N THR A 65 -0.55 -1.58 5.06
CA THR A 65 0.66 -0.89 4.63
C THR A 65 1.49 -1.85 3.80
N VAL A 66 1.89 -1.40 2.61
CA VAL A 66 2.63 -2.24 1.67
C VAL A 66 3.79 -1.44 1.10
N PHE A 67 4.90 -2.13 0.82
CA PHE A 67 6.03 -1.52 0.14
C PHE A 67 5.93 -1.82 -1.34
N THR A 68 6.02 -0.80 -2.18
CA THR A 68 5.85 -0.98 -3.62
C THR A 68 7.12 -1.40 -4.33
N GLY A 69 8.27 -1.24 -3.69
CA GLY A 69 9.54 -1.58 -4.30
C GLY A 69 9.82 -3.07 -4.23
N THR A 70 11.02 -3.44 -4.66
CA THR A 70 11.45 -4.83 -4.63
C THR A 70 12.45 -4.98 -3.50
N PHE A 71 12.17 -5.91 -2.59
CA PHE A 71 13.12 -6.18 -1.53
C PHE A 71 14.33 -6.91 -2.12
N ALA A 72 15.47 -6.67 -1.54
CA ALA A 72 16.64 -7.38 -1.95
C ALA A 72 16.38 -8.85 -1.78
N PRO A 73 16.84 -9.55 -2.62
CA PRO A 73 16.57 -10.93 -2.74
C PRO A 73 16.80 -11.71 -1.58
N LYS A 74 16.15 -11.76 -1.31
CA LYS A 74 16.25 -12.25 -0.51
C LYS A 74 16.33 -13.50 -0.66
N ARG A 75 16.68 -13.51 -1.35
CA ARG A 75 16.82 -14.32 -1.57
C ARG A 75 17.57 -14.92 -1.07
N TYR A 76 17.93 -14.68 -0.48
CA TYR A 76 18.44 -14.95 0.03
C TYR A 76 18.35 -15.81 0.69
N LEU A 77 18.20 -16.16 0.87
CA LEU A 77 18.06 -16.81 1.48
C LEU A 77 18.33 -17.71 1.48
N LEU A 78 18.69 -18.05 1.36
CA LEU A 78 18.82 -18.74 1.29
C LEU A 78 19.12 -19.11 1.43
#